data_81e4ae1ae86765d15481b58551956c85
#
_entry.id   81e4ae1ae86765d15481b58551956c85
#
_cell.length_a   1.000
_cell.length_b   1.000
_cell.length_c   1.000
_cell.angle_alpha   90.00
_cell.angle_beta   90.00
_cell.angle_gamma   90.00
#
_symmetry.space_group_name_H-M   'P 1'
#
loop_
_entity.id
_entity.type
_entity.pdbx_description
1 polymer ?
#
loop_
_entity_poly.entity_id
_entity_poly.type
_entity_poly.pdbx_seq_one_letter_code
_entity_poly.pdbx_strand_id
1 'polypeptide(L)'
;MLAVRFISPAQQQYEHAFMYPVPPESLVTLQDRSSYLVEHFWDRCNMKSIFSSRKNLEQSMDDYFSFMVYADSAVVMNSIDRLIKEVKKSGPNMLTMAEIARAKLYSDSAEYRSDELYLPFAKAGASASGVSKEQKAAYQLEISQLENSLVGKYVPDVSLTLRDGSVHRLHDYNGNYFLIFFDEPDDFDNMMARVKLSTDYGLNDLITKGQVQVICITPGKADDEWKARVADYPQNWIVAAAEGTDQLFDRRVKPSFYYLNRDKIILSKTLVADNLIEAFRMVRNSQNRIREERERLKQEALKQREMLQKQEQPMN
;
A
#
# COMPACT_ATOMS: atom_id res chain seq x y z
N MET A 1 -31.47 -48.35 -6.53
CA MET A 1 -30.05 -48.09 -6.23
C MET A 1 -29.55 -46.96 -7.10
N LEU A 2 -29.48 -45.71 -6.57
CA LEU A 2 -28.92 -44.56 -7.25
C LEU A 2 -27.43 -44.56 -6.97
N ALA A 3 -26.62 -44.76 -8.02
CA ALA A 3 -25.17 -44.68 -7.95
C ALA A 3 -24.75 -43.20 -7.86
N VAL A 4 -24.36 -42.77 -6.68
CA VAL A 4 -23.68 -41.47 -6.48
C VAL A 4 -22.30 -41.60 -7.04
N ARG A 5 -22.06 -40.98 -8.22
CA ARG A 5 -20.70 -40.81 -8.76
C ARG A 5 -19.98 -39.77 -7.94
N PHE A 6 -19.05 -40.17 -7.11
CA PHE A 6 -18.04 -39.30 -6.53
C PHE A 6 -17.09 -38.84 -7.64
N ILE A 7 -17.21 -37.59 -8.05
CA ILE A 7 -16.22 -36.95 -8.92
C ILE A 7 -15.01 -36.63 -8.06
N SER A 8 -13.90 -37.28 -8.36
CA SER A 8 -12.60 -37.02 -7.72
C SER A 8 -12.16 -35.57 -7.92
N PRO A 9 -11.59 -34.88 -6.91
CA PRO A 9 -11.10 -33.49 -7.05
C PRO A 9 -10.02 -33.29 -8.12
N ALA A 10 -9.44 -34.37 -8.66
CA ALA A 10 -8.37 -34.34 -9.67
C ALA A 10 -8.87 -34.16 -11.13
N GLN A 11 -10.16 -33.97 -11.37
CA GLN A 11 -10.75 -33.88 -12.73
C GLN A 11 -11.49 -32.57 -13.02
N GLN A 12 -11.29 -31.51 -12.27
CA GLN A 12 -11.52 -30.17 -12.80
C GLN A 12 -10.29 -29.77 -13.64
N GLN A 13 -10.21 -30.29 -14.85
CA GLN A 13 -9.38 -29.69 -15.88
C GLN A 13 -9.97 -28.30 -16.17
N TYR A 14 -9.34 -27.26 -15.63
CA TYR A 14 -9.63 -25.88 -16.04
C TYR A 14 -9.26 -25.79 -17.53
N GLU A 15 -10.26 -25.75 -18.39
CA GLU A 15 -10.04 -25.45 -19.81
C GLU A 15 -9.58 -23.98 -19.92
N HIS A 16 -8.26 -23.77 -20.02
CA HIS A 16 -7.73 -22.46 -20.34
C HIS A 16 -8.19 -22.00 -21.72
N ALA A 17 -8.47 -20.71 -21.87
CA ALA A 17 -8.95 -20.15 -23.14
C ALA A 17 -7.92 -20.26 -24.28
N PHE A 18 -6.67 -20.47 -23.95
CA PHE A 18 -5.54 -20.68 -24.87
C PHE A 18 -4.42 -21.45 -24.15
N MET A 19 -3.45 -21.93 -24.91
CA MET A 19 -2.32 -22.68 -24.36
C MET A 19 -1.33 -21.74 -23.69
N TYR A 20 -1.13 -21.91 -22.38
CA TYR A 20 -0.17 -21.12 -21.61
C TYR A 20 1.27 -21.54 -21.91
N PRO A 21 2.25 -20.61 -21.72
CA PRO A 21 3.65 -20.93 -21.90
C PRO A 21 4.12 -21.95 -20.84
N VAL A 22 5.08 -22.80 -21.24
CA VAL A 22 5.73 -23.73 -20.33
C VAL A 22 7.18 -23.30 -20.15
N PRO A 23 7.61 -22.93 -18.93
CA PRO A 23 8.99 -22.51 -18.70
C PRO A 23 9.97 -23.65 -19.00
N PRO A 24 11.09 -23.39 -19.72
CA PRO A 24 12.14 -24.35 -19.95
C PRO A 24 12.67 -24.95 -18.63
N GLU A 25 13.10 -26.21 -18.64
CA GLU A 25 13.68 -26.89 -17.47
C GLU A 25 14.97 -26.22 -16.98
N SER A 26 15.67 -25.49 -17.83
CA SER A 26 16.87 -24.72 -17.48
C SER A 26 16.58 -23.55 -16.55
N LEU A 27 15.33 -23.07 -16.45
CA LEU A 27 14.92 -22.06 -15.49
C LEU A 27 14.58 -22.71 -14.15
N VAL A 28 15.47 -22.54 -13.17
CA VAL A 28 15.40 -23.27 -11.89
C VAL A 28 14.72 -22.48 -10.79
N THR A 29 14.87 -21.13 -10.76
CA THR A 29 14.29 -20.32 -9.70
C THR A 29 12.80 -20.04 -9.93
N LEU A 30 12.05 -19.84 -8.86
CA LEU A 30 10.64 -19.45 -8.95
C LEU A 30 10.51 -18.12 -9.71
N GLN A 31 11.40 -17.17 -9.44
CA GLN A 31 11.39 -15.86 -10.10
C GLN A 31 11.60 -15.98 -11.61
N ASP A 32 12.61 -16.74 -12.07
CA ASP A 32 12.89 -16.90 -13.49
C ASP A 32 11.72 -17.58 -14.21
N ARG A 33 11.15 -18.62 -13.59
CA ARG A 33 9.99 -19.34 -14.14
C ARG A 33 8.75 -18.44 -14.22
N SER A 34 8.47 -17.67 -13.17
CA SER A 34 7.35 -16.73 -13.14
C SER A 34 7.56 -15.59 -14.13
N SER A 35 8.77 -15.06 -14.23
CA SER A 35 9.12 -14.03 -15.24
C SER A 35 8.90 -14.54 -16.67
N TYR A 36 9.33 -15.77 -16.97
CA TYR A 36 9.08 -16.40 -18.27
C TYR A 36 7.59 -16.55 -18.54
N LEU A 37 6.80 -17.01 -17.56
CA LEU A 37 5.34 -17.12 -17.68
C LEU A 37 4.70 -15.77 -17.99
N VAL A 38 5.05 -14.72 -17.26
CA VAL A 38 4.53 -13.37 -17.46
C VAL A 38 4.93 -12.80 -18.80
N GLU A 39 6.20 -12.98 -19.21
CA GLU A 39 6.72 -12.46 -20.49
C GLU A 39 6.01 -13.06 -21.69
N HIS A 40 5.74 -14.37 -21.65
CA HIS A 40 5.20 -15.13 -22.77
C HIS A 40 3.71 -15.46 -22.64
N PHE A 41 3.03 -14.96 -21.60
CA PHE A 41 1.67 -15.36 -21.29
C PHE A 41 0.71 -15.20 -22.46
N TRP A 42 0.74 -14.05 -23.12
CA TRP A 42 -0.19 -13.68 -24.19
C TRP A 42 0.26 -14.08 -25.59
N ASP A 43 1.45 -14.70 -25.77
CA ASP A 43 2.03 -15.00 -27.10
C ASP A 43 1.14 -15.89 -27.97
N ARG A 44 0.42 -16.82 -27.34
CA ARG A 44 -0.49 -17.75 -28.02
C ARG A 44 -1.97 -17.36 -27.92
N CYS A 45 -2.27 -16.22 -27.31
CA CYS A 45 -3.64 -15.74 -27.16
C CYS A 45 -4.16 -15.11 -28.45
N ASN A 46 -5.32 -15.56 -28.91
CA ASN A 46 -6.03 -14.84 -29.95
C ASN A 46 -6.80 -13.69 -29.34
N MET A 47 -6.27 -12.45 -29.43
CA MET A 47 -6.85 -11.24 -28.84
C MET A 47 -8.27 -10.94 -29.35
N LYS A 48 -8.67 -11.39 -30.53
CA LYS A 48 -10.06 -11.21 -31.02
C LYS A 48 -11.02 -12.18 -30.33
N SER A 49 -10.61 -13.43 -30.14
CA SER A 49 -11.48 -14.44 -29.56
C SER A 49 -11.59 -14.35 -28.04
N ILE A 50 -10.55 -13.94 -27.33
CA ILE A 50 -10.58 -13.85 -25.87
C ILE A 50 -11.62 -12.84 -25.37
N PHE A 51 -11.80 -11.74 -26.07
CA PHE A 51 -12.79 -10.71 -25.74
C PHE A 51 -14.24 -11.12 -26.08
N SER A 52 -14.47 -12.23 -26.79
CA SER A 52 -15.82 -12.75 -27.04
C SER A 52 -16.41 -13.45 -25.81
N SER A 53 -15.59 -13.82 -24.82
CA SER A 53 -16.03 -14.44 -23.57
C SER A 53 -15.43 -13.70 -22.38
N ARG A 54 -16.24 -12.89 -21.69
CA ARG A 54 -15.82 -12.19 -20.48
C ARG A 54 -15.25 -13.14 -19.43
N LYS A 55 -15.90 -14.30 -19.22
CA LYS A 55 -15.45 -15.32 -18.26
C LYS A 55 -14.02 -15.80 -18.58
N ASN A 56 -13.74 -16.11 -19.84
CA ASN A 56 -12.41 -16.57 -20.25
C ASN A 56 -11.35 -15.48 -20.10
N LEU A 57 -11.70 -14.23 -20.40
CA LEU A 57 -10.80 -13.09 -20.21
C LEU A 57 -10.52 -12.86 -18.72
N GLU A 58 -11.54 -12.86 -17.85
CA GLU A 58 -11.39 -12.71 -16.41
C GLU A 58 -10.50 -13.80 -15.81
N GLN A 59 -10.71 -15.07 -16.21
CA GLN A 59 -9.85 -16.19 -15.77
C GLN A 59 -8.41 -16.01 -16.24
N SER A 60 -8.20 -15.65 -17.51
CA SER A 60 -6.85 -15.45 -18.05
C SER A 60 -6.13 -14.27 -17.38
N MET A 61 -6.86 -13.20 -17.03
CA MET A 61 -6.30 -12.07 -16.27
C MET A 61 -5.95 -12.47 -14.84
N ASP A 62 -6.78 -13.31 -14.19
CA ASP A 62 -6.48 -13.87 -12.88
C ASP A 62 -5.17 -14.68 -12.88
N ASP A 63 -5.06 -15.62 -13.81
CA ASP A 63 -3.87 -16.45 -13.96
C ASP A 63 -2.63 -15.58 -14.25
N TYR A 64 -2.78 -14.59 -15.13
CA TYR A 64 -1.71 -13.65 -15.48
C TYR A 64 -1.21 -12.86 -14.26
N PHE A 65 -2.13 -12.31 -13.45
CA PHE A 65 -1.77 -11.58 -12.24
C PHE A 65 -1.15 -12.49 -11.17
N SER A 66 -1.62 -13.75 -11.06
CA SER A 66 -1.05 -14.70 -10.11
C SER A 66 0.44 -14.98 -10.37
N PHE A 67 0.85 -15.04 -11.63
CA PHE A 67 2.27 -15.23 -12.00
C PHE A 67 3.13 -14.00 -11.71
N MET A 68 2.56 -12.79 -11.68
CA MET A 68 3.31 -11.56 -11.40
C MET A 68 3.86 -11.49 -9.97
N VAL A 69 3.23 -12.19 -9.03
CA VAL A 69 3.61 -12.14 -7.60
C VAL A 69 5.08 -12.48 -7.36
N TYR A 70 5.65 -13.37 -8.18
CA TYR A 70 7.02 -13.85 -8.03
C TYR A 70 7.95 -13.43 -9.16
N ALA A 71 7.43 -12.73 -10.18
CA ALA A 71 8.19 -12.34 -11.37
C ALA A 71 9.04 -11.08 -11.10
N ASP A 72 10.06 -10.87 -11.93
CA ASP A 72 10.84 -9.63 -11.94
C ASP A 72 9.96 -8.44 -12.32
N SER A 73 10.05 -7.35 -11.55
CA SER A 73 9.18 -6.18 -11.72
C SER A 73 9.33 -5.50 -13.07
N ALA A 74 10.52 -5.47 -13.64
CA ALA A 74 10.75 -4.87 -14.97
C ALA A 74 10.11 -5.74 -16.08
N VAL A 75 10.20 -7.07 -15.96
CA VAL A 75 9.52 -8.01 -16.86
C VAL A 75 8.00 -7.83 -16.78
N VAL A 76 7.46 -7.71 -15.58
CA VAL A 76 6.02 -7.48 -15.34
C VAL A 76 5.56 -6.20 -16.04
N MET A 77 6.23 -5.07 -15.80
CA MET A 77 5.84 -3.79 -16.38
C MET A 77 5.94 -3.79 -17.90
N ASN A 78 7.01 -4.37 -18.46
CA ASN A 78 7.17 -4.53 -19.92
C ASN A 78 6.07 -5.40 -20.54
N SER A 79 5.64 -6.46 -19.84
CA SER A 79 4.57 -7.35 -20.31
C SER A 79 3.21 -6.64 -20.30
N ILE A 80 2.90 -5.88 -19.23
CA ILE A 80 1.69 -5.05 -19.15
C ILE A 80 1.67 -4.02 -20.28
N ASP A 81 2.78 -3.32 -20.53
CA ASP A 81 2.86 -2.31 -21.59
C ASP A 81 2.62 -2.93 -22.99
N ARG A 82 3.17 -4.11 -23.26
CA ARG A 82 2.91 -4.84 -24.51
C ARG A 82 1.44 -5.23 -24.66
N LEU A 83 0.84 -5.76 -23.58
CA LEU A 83 -0.56 -6.14 -23.58
C LEU A 83 -1.47 -4.92 -23.83
N ILE A 84 -1.27 -3.82 -23.12
CA ILE A 84 -2.02 -2.57 -23.28
C ILE A 84 -1.86 -2.03 -24.71
N LYS A 85 -0.64 -2.04 -25.25
CA LYS A 85 -0.37 -1.60 -26.64
C LYS A 85 -1.15 -2.39 -27.67
N GLU A 86 -1.33 -3.69 -27.45
CA GLU A 86 -2.11 -4.54 -28.33
C GLU A 86 -3.62 -4.28 -28.18
N VAL A 87 -4.12 -4.26 -26.94
CA VAL A 87 -5.56 -4.17 -26.64
C VAL A 87 -6.14 -2.79 -26.95
N LYS A 88 -5.37 -1.71 -26.75
CA LYS A 88 -5.85 -0.33 -27.01
C LYS A 88 -6.19 -0.03 -28.48
N LYS A 89 -5.89 -0.94 -29.41
CA LYS A 89 -6.35 -0.89 -30.80
C LYS A 89 -7.89 -0.94 -30.88
N SER A 90 -8.54 -1.49 -29.85
CA SER A 90 -10.01 -1.50 -29.68
C SER A 90 -10.36 -0.82 -28.36
N GLY A 91 -11.03 0.35 -28.42
CA GLY A 91 -11.47 1.07 -27.24
C GLY A 91 -12.38 0.24 -26.32
N PRO A 92 -13.42 -0.44 -26.84
CA PRO A 92 -14.26 -1.31 -26.00
C PRO A 92 -13.48 -2.42 -25.30
N ASN A 93 -12.53 -3.07 -25.98
CA ASN A 93 -11.70 -4.11 -25.37
C ASN A 93 -10.81 -3.53 -24.28
N MET A 94 -10.23 -2.33 -24.49
CA MET A 94 -9.41 -1.66 -23.50
C MET A 94 -10.21 -1.29 -22.24
N LEU A 95 -11.43 -0.80 -22.42
CA LEU A 95 -12.32 -0.51 -21.29
C LEU A 95 -12.65 -1.78 -20.51
N THR A 96 -13.04 -2.87 -21.21
CA THR A 96 -13.31 -4.16 -20.54
C THR A 96 -12.09 -4.66 -19.76
N MET A 97 -10.89 -4.57 -20.34
CA MET A 97 -9.66 -5.00 -19.65
C MET A 97 -9.34 -4.11 -18.45
N ALA A 98 -9.50 -2.79 -18.57
CA ALA A 98 -9.29 -1.85 -17.47
C ALA A 98 -10.25 -2.09 -16.31
N GLU A 99 -11.52 -2.43 -16.61
CA GLU A 99 -12.53 -2.80 -15.59
C GLU A 99 -12.12 -4.09 -14.85
N ILE A 100 -11.66 -5.11 -15.57
CA ILE A 100 -11.18 -6.37 -14.95
C ILE A 100 -9.94 -6.08 -14.09
N ALA A 101 -8.98 -5.33 -14.62
CA ALA A 101 -7.78 -4.95 -13.87
C ALA A 101 -8.16 -4.14 -12.60
N ARG A 102 -9.14 -3.22 -12.69
CA ARG A 102 -9.67 -2.50 -11.54
C ARG A 102 -10.21 -3.44 -10.47
N ALA A 103 -11.02 -4.41 -10.88
CA ALA A 103 -11.61 -5.38 -9.93
C ALA A 103 -10.55 -6.26 -9.25
N LYS A 104 -9.48 -6.65 -9.97
CA LYS A 104 -8.47 -7.61 -9.50
C LYS A 104 -7.27 -6.98 -8.81
N LEU A 105 -6.93 -5.71 -9.13
CA LEU A 105 -5.74 -5.03 -8.63
C LEU A 105 -6.06 -3.83 -7.73
N TYR A 106 -7.26 -3.23 -7.84
CA TYR A 106 -7.55 -1.95 -7.19
C TYR A 106 -8.72 -1.97 -6.21
N SER A 107 -9.74 -2.81 -6.42
CA SER A 107 -10.91 -2.86 -5.52
C SER A 107 -10.51 -3.26 -4.09
N ASP A 108 -11.38 -2.95 -3.11
CA ASP A 108 -11.14 -3.30 -1.69
C ASP A 108 -11.02 -4.80 -1.47
N SER A 109 -11.70 -5.60 -2.30
CA SER A 109 -11.65 -7.07 -2.30
C SER A 109 -10.68 -7.64 -3.33
N ALA A 110 -9.80 -6.81 -3.92
CA ALA A 110 -8.86 -7.25 -4.94
C ALA A 110 -7.89 -8.32 -4.39
N GLU A 111 -7.80 -9.44 -5.07
CA GLU A 111 -6.95 -10.57 -4.68
C GLU A 111 -5.46 -10.23 -4.85
N TYR A 112 -5.10 -9.53 -5.92
CA TYR A 112 -3.72 -9.16 -6.26
C TYR A 112 -3.49 -7.67 -6.09
N ARG A 113 -3.99 -7.06 -5.00
CA ARG A 113 -3.94 -5.60 -4.82
C ARG A 113 -2.55 -5.04 -5.07
N SER A 114 -2.44 -4.22 -6.12
CA SER A 114 -1.23 -3.50 -6.50
C SER A 114 -1.56 -2.23 -7.28
N ASP A 115 -1.31 -1.11 -6.66
CA ASP A 115 -1.54 0.20 -7.27
C ASP A 115 -0.62 0.44 -8.47
N GLU A 116 0.62 -0.05 -8.38
CA GLU A 116 1.62 0.07 -9.46
C GLU A 116 1.19 -0.70 -10.71
N LEU A 117 0.65 -1.91 -10.53
CA LEU A 117 0.18 -2.73 -11.65
C LEU A 117 -1.14 -2.21 -12.22
N TYR A 118 -2.00 -1.61 -11.39
CA TYR A 118 -3.27 -1.05 -11.85
C TYR A 118 -3.12 0.25 -12.64
N LEU A 119 -2.21 1.13 -12.23
CA LEU A 119 -2.06 2.47 -12.81
C LEU A 119 -1.92 2.50 -14.33
N PRO A 120 -1.16 1.62 -15.02
CA PRO A 120 -1.13 1.53 -16.48
C PRO A 120 -2.49 1.24 -17.11
N PHE A 121 -3.27 0.33 -16.52
CA PHE A 121 -4.62 0.01 -17.01
C PHE A 121 -5.59 1.16 -16.83
N ALA A 122 -5.55 1.87 -15.69
CA ALA A 122 -6.37 3.06 -15.45
C ALA A 122 -6.08 4.15 -16.48
N LYS A 123 -4.80 4.45 -16.75
CA LYS A 123 -4.37 5.40 -17.78
C LYS A 123 -4.85 5.01 -19.18
N ALA A 124 -4.74 3.73 -19.52
CA ALA A 124 -5.19 3.21 -20.79
C ALA A 124 -6.73 3.28 -20.91
N GLY A 125 -7.47 2.97 -19.85
CA GLY A 125 -8.92 3.11 -19.77
C GLY A 125 -9.39 4.56 -19.95
N ALA A 126 -8.75 5.50 -19.23
CA ALA A 126 -9.06 6.93 -19.34
C ALA A 126 -8.86 7.50 -20.76
N SER A 127 -7.95 6.89 -21.54
CA SER A 127 -7.62 7.31 -22.92
C SER A 127 -8.28 6.47 -24.01
N ALA A 128 -9.09 5.46 -23.64
CA ALA A 128 -9.71 4.54 -24.60
C ALA A 128 -10.74 5.27 -25.49
N SER A 129 -10.82 4.90 -26.75
CA SER A 129 -11.87 5.40 -27.64
C SER A 129 -13.24 4.87 -27.18
N GLY A 130 -14.24 5.77 -27.13
CA GLY A 130 -15.59 5.43 -26.66
C GLY A 130 -15.80 5.46 -25.13
N VAL A 131 -14.78 5.86 -24.35
CA VAL A 131 -14.94 6.09 -22.92
C VAL A 131 -15.95 7.24 -22.69
N SER A 132 -16.90 7.06 -21.77
CA SER A 132 -17.82 8.13 -21.39
C SER A 132 -17.11 9.21 -20.57
N LYS A 133 -17.71 10.40 -20.47
CA LYS A 133 -17.16 11.49 -19.66
C LYS A 133 -17.05 11.10 -18.17
N GLU A 134 -18.05 10.39 -17.70
CA GLU A 134 -18.14 9.91 -16.31
C GLU A 134 -17.07 8.85 -16.01
N GLN A 135 -16.92 7.86 -16.91
CA GLN A 135 -15.85 6.85 -16.78
C GLN A 135 -14.47 7.49 -16.82
N LYS A 136 -14.27 8.45 -17.76
CA LYS A 136 -13.00 9.18 -17.85
C LYS A 136 -12.69 9.95 -16.58
N ALA A 137 -13.68 10.64 -16.01
CA ALA A 137 -13.52 11.39 -14.76
C ALA A 137 -13.19 10.44 -13.59
N ALA A 138 -13.85 9.27 -13.51
CA ALA A 138 -13.55 8.26 -12.50
C ALA A 138 -12.10 7.75 -12.61
N TYR A 139 -11.64 7.35 -13.81
CA TYR A 139 -10.26 6.96 -14.02
C TYR A 139 -9.25 8.09 -13.70
N GLN A 140 -9.58 9.34 -14.08
CA GLN A 140 -8.71 10.48 -13.80
C GLN A 140 -8.54 10.74 -12.30
N LEU A 141 -9.63 10.58 -11.54
CA LEU A 141 -9.58 10.67 -10.08
C LEU A 141 -8.68 9.56 -9.49
N GLU A 142 -8.91 8.30 -9.89
CA GLU A 142 -8.09 7.16 -9.45
C GLU A 142 -6.60 7.35 -9.80
N ILE A 143 -6.31 7.78 -11.04
CA ILE A 143 -4.94 8.07 -11.47
C ILE A 143 -4.31 9.16 -10.59
N SER A 144 -5.04 10.27 -10.35
CA SER A 144 -4.54 11.36 -9.51
C SER A 144 -4.22 10.88 -8.10
N GLN A 145 -5.14 10.14 -7.48
CA GLN A 145 -4.95 9.57 -6.14
C GLN A 145 -3.76 8.61 -6.09
N LEU A 146 -3.63 7.72 -7.08
CA LEU A 146 -2.54 6.76 -7.14
C LEU A 146 -1.18 7.42 -7.37
N GLU A 147 -1.07 8.31 -8.36
CA GLU A 147 0.20 9.00 -8.66
C GLU A 147 0.73 9.80 -7.49
N ASN A 148 -0.17 10.36 -6.68
CA ASN A 148 0.17 11.12 -5.49
C ASN A 148 0.41 10.26 -4.24
N SER A 149 0.02 8.99 -4.24
CA SER A 149 0.06 8.15 -3.05
C SER A 149 0.75 6.80 -3.21
N LEU A 150 1.56 6.62 -4.26
CA LEU A 150 2.40 5.42 -4.41
C LEU A 150 3.46 5.36 -3.31
N VAL A 151 3.73 4.14 -2.84
CA VAL A 151 4.86 3.86 -1.95
C VAL A 151 6.17 4.30 -2.62
N GLY A 152 7.07 4.91 -1.86
CA GLY A 152 8.32 5.47 -2.38
C GLY A 152 8.20 6.90 -2.94
N LYS A 153 7.00 7.49 -3.01
CA LYS A 153 6.78 8.89 -3.42
C LYS A 153 6.65 9.82 -2.21
N TYR A 154 6.88 11.10 -2.45
CA TYR A 154 6.56 12.14 -1.48
C TYR A 154 5.05 12.21 -1.27
N VAL A 155 4.61 12.29 -0.02
CA VAL A 155 3.21 12.56 0.30
C VAL A 155 2.84 13.98 -0.18
N PRO A 156 1.61 14.21 -0.70
CA PRO A 156 1.17 15.55 -1.07
C PRO A 156 1.24 16.52 0.11
N ASP A 157 1.76 17.72 -0.14
CA ASP A 157 1.82 18.78 0.86
C ASP A 157 0.49 19.54 0.89
N VAL A 158 -0.28 19.35 1.95
CA VAL A 158 -1.61 19.94 2.14
C VAL A 158 -1.63 20.94 3.29
N SER A 159 -2.53 21.92 3.22
CA SER A 159 -2.80 22.83 4.33
C SER A 159 -3.62 22.14 5.39
N LEU A 160 -3.18 22.22 6.63
CA LEU A 160 -3.80 21.64 7.82
C LEU A 160 -4.29 22.78 8.71
N THR A 161 -5.61 22.87 8.94
CA THR A 161 -6.19 23.79 9.92
C THR A 161 -6.35 23.06 11.24
N LEU A 162 -5.62 23.50 12.26
CA LEU A 162 -5.60 22.86 13.58
C LEU A 162 -6.83 23.26 14.45
N ARG A 163 -6.99 22.61 15.59
CA ARG A 163 -8.08 22.88 16.55
C ARG A 163 -8.13 24.32 17.05
N ASP A 164 -6.97 24.97 17.18
CA ASP A 164 -6.84 26.39 17.58
C ASP A 164 -7.06 27.37 16.43
N GLY A 165 -7.32 26.87 15.21
CA GLY A 165 -7.51 27.68 14.01
C GLY A 165 -6.21 28.05 13.28
N SER A 166 -5.05 27.71 13.81
CA SER A 166 -3.77 27.93 13.10
C SER A 166 -3.68 27.04 11.85
N VAL A 167 -2.99 27.53 10.83
CA VAL A 167 -2.83 26.83 9.56
C VAL A 167 -1.34 26.53 9.33
N HIS A 168 -1.06 25.27 9.08
CA HIS A 168 0.28 24.77 8.81
C HIS A 168 0.29 23.92 7.53
N ARG A 169 1.47 23.75 6.92
CA ARG A 169 1.64 22.78 5.84
C ARG A 169 2.03 21.43 6.43
N LEU A 170 1.59 20.35 5.79
CA LEU A 170 1.96 18.99 6.21
C LEU A 170 3.49 18.81 6.25
N HIS A 171 4.19 19.43 5.31
CA HIS A 171 5.64 19.33 5.20
C HIS A 171 6.40 20.19 6.22
N ASP A 172 5.77 21.13 6.90
CA ASP A 172 6.40 21.95 7.94
C ASP A 172 6.77 21.16 9.19
N TYR A 173 6.11 20.02 9.43
CA TYR A 173 6.36 19.21 10.61
C TYR A 173 7.66 18.45 10.51
N ASN A 174 8.47 18.51 11.58
CA ASN A 174 9.75 17.81 11.67
C ASN A 174 9.63 16.59 12.60
N GLY A 175 10.13 15.45 12.18
CA GLY A 175 10.10 14.20 12.95
C GLY A 175 10.86 13.09 12.26
N ASN A 176 11.03 11.94 12.93
CA ASN A 176 11.68 10.79 12.33
C ASN A 176 10.72 9.98 11.45
N TYR A 177 9.49 9.81 11.95
CA TYR A 177 8.42 9.14 11.22
C TYR A 177 7.09 9.86 11.47
N PHE A 178 6.17 9.72 10.52
CA PHE A 178 4.81 10.26 10.60
C PHE A 178 3.81 9.16 10.32
N LEU A 179 2.76 9.13 11.13
CA LEU A 179 1.55 8.37 10.86
C LEU A 179 0.44 9.35 10.53
N ILE A 180 0.04 9.42 9.26
CA ILE A 180 -1.17 10.14 8.88
C ILE A 180 -2.33 9.17 9.06
N PHE A 181 -3.34 9.62 9.74
CA PHE A 181 -4.61 8.93 9.94
C PHE A 181 -5.72 9.82 9.40
N PHE A 182 -6.36 9.41 8.31
CA PHE A 182 -7.57 10.06 7.82
C PHE A 182 -8.74 9.58 8.64
N ASP A 183 -9.31 10.47 9.44
CA ASP A 183 -10.38 10.18 10.39
C ASP A 183 -11.68 10.87 9.98
N GLU A 184 -12.72 10.10 9.82
CA GLU A 184 -14.10 10.57 9.69
C GLU A 184 -14.77 10.37 11.06
N PRO A 185 -15.01 11.44 11.84
CA PRO A 185 -15.39 11.32 13.25
C PRO A 185 -16.63 10.48 13.54
N ASP A 186 -17.58 10.44 12.60
CA ASP A 186 -18.85 9.72 12.72
C ASP A 186 -18.78 8.28 12.21
N ASP A 187 -17.64 7.85 11.63
CA ASP A 187 -17.43 6.50 11.15
C ASP A 187 -16.99 5.58 12.29
N PHE A 188 -17.67 4.44 12.45
CA PHE A 188 -17.41 3.50 13.55
C PHE A 188 -16.01 2.88 13.49
N ASP A 189 -15.55 2.49 12.30
CA ASP A 189 -14.25 1.85 12.12
C ASP A 189 -13.12 2.85 12.38
N ASN A 190 -13.29 4.11 11.97
CA ASN A 190 -12.37 5.20 12.31
C ASN A 190 -12.34 5.45 13.83
N MET A 191 -13.51 5.48 14.49
CA MET A 191 -13.58 5.61 15.93
C MET A 191 -12.83 4.47 16.65
N MET A 192 -13.04 3.22 16.23
CA MET A 192 -12.36 2.08 16.82
C MET A 192 -10.85 2.11 16.58
N ALA A 193 -10.41 2.51 15.38
CA ALA A 193 -8.99 2.70 15.08
C ALA A 193 -8.37 3.79 15.94
N ARG A 194 -9.06 4.93 16.11
CA ARG A 194 -8.61 6.03 16.97
C ARG A 194 -8.44 5.57 18.42
N VAL A 195 -9.42 4.84 18.97
CA VAL A 195 -9.34 4.30 20.34
C VAL A 195 -8.16 3.35 20.46
N LYS A 196 -8.00 2.39 19.55
CA LYS A 196 -6.89 1.43 19.55
C LYS A 196 -5.53 2.13 19.53
N LEU A 197 -5.34 3.08 18.62
CA LEU A 197 -4.06 3.81 18.48
C LEU A 197 -3.78 4.71 19.68
N SER A 198 -4.80 5.43 20.19
CA SER A 198 -4.62 6.35 21.33
C SER A 198 -4.33 5.63 22.65
N THR A 199 -4.76 4.39 22.79
CA THR A 199 -4.55 3.57 24.01
C THR A 199 -3.33 2.64 23.90
N ASP A 200 -2.72 2.51 22.71
CA ASP A 200 -1.55 1.63 22.55
C ASP A 200 -0.32 2.22 23.24
N TYR A 201 0.20 1.47 24.21
CA TYR A 201 1.37 1.88 24.98
C TYR A 201 2.62 2.04 24.11
N GLY A 202 2.80 1.17 23.10
CA GLY A 202 3.97 1.19 22.22
C GLY A 202 4.03 2.45 21.38
N LEU A 203 2.91 2.83 20.74
CA LEU A 203 2.81 4.05 19.94
C LEU A 203 2.97 5.30 20.84
N ASN A 204 2.32 5.35 22.00
CA ASN A 204 2.44 6.48 22.92
C ASN A 204 3.88 6.67 23.44
N ASP A 205 4.62 5.60 23.71
CA ASP A 205 6.05 5.65 24.06
C ASP A 205 6.89 6.24 22.90
N LEU A 206 6.64 5.85 21.65
CA LEU A 206 7.31 6.40 20.48
C LEU A 206 6.96 7.88 20.25
N ILE A 207 5.71 8.28 20.46
CA ILE A 207 5.28 9.69 20.37
C ILE A 207 6.00 10.51 21.44
N THR A 208 6.00 10.06 22.69
CA THR A 208 6.66 10.76 23.82
C THR A 208 8.16 10.93 23.60
N LYS A 209 8.80 9.96 22.93
CA LYS A 209 10.22 10.02 22.55
C LYS A 209 10.50 10.83 21.29
N GLY A 210 9.48 11.43 20.65
CA GLY A 210 9.61 12.17 19.39
C GLY A 210 10.02 11.30 18.18
N GLN A 211 9.80 9.98 18.28
CA GLN A 211 10.13 9.04 17.21
C GLN A 211 9.06 8.98 16.13
N VAL A 212 7.80 9.10 16.52
CA VAL A 212 6.63 9.12 15.63
C VAL A 212 5.77 10.32 15.96
N GLN A 213 5.29 11.02 14.95
CA GLN A 213 4.21 12.00 15.07
C GLN A 213 2.95 11.45 14.42
N VAL A 214 1.83 11.51 15.11
CA VAL A 214 0.52 11.16 14.57
C VAL A 214 -0.14 12.45 14.08
N ILE A 215 -0.52 12.48 12.81
CA ILE A 215 -1.26 13.56 12.16
C ILE A 215 -2.63 13.01 11.80
N CYS A 216 -3.64 13.36 12.58
CA CYS A 216 -5.02 12.96 12.37
C CYS A 216 -5.71 14.03 11.51
N ILE A 217 -6.13 13.66 10.32
CA ILE A 217 -6.71 14.58 9.32
C ILE A 217 -8.17 14.23 9.11
N THR A 218 -9.07 15.15 9.43
CA THR A 218 -10.46 15.07 9.01
C THR A 218 -10.60 15.76 7.63
N PRO A 219 -11.04 15.04 6.59
CA PRO A 219 -11.31 15.66 5.29
C PRO A 219 -12.45 16.66 5.39
N GLY A 220 -12.22 17.89 4.94
CA GLY A 220 -13.20 18.96 4.94
C GLY A 220 -12.77 20.21 5.68
N LYS A 221 -13.72 21.01 6.16
CA LYS A 221 -13.51 22.31 6.80
C LYS A 221 -13.36 22.18 8.32
N ALA A 222 -12.55 23.06 8.87
CA ALA A 222 -12.39 23.24 10.31
C ALA A 222 -13.46 24.18 10.88
N ASP A 223 -14.74 23.81 10.77
CA ASP A 223 -15.86 24.55 11.33
C ASP A 223 -16.05 24.26 12.82
N ASP A 224 -17.02 24.95 13.45
CA ASP A 224 -17.27 24.79 14.88
C ASP A 224 -17.83 23.39 15.24
N GLU A 225 -18.53 22.75 14.30
CA GLU A 225 -19.03 21.39 14.48
C GLU A 225 -17.87 20.39 14.49
N TRP A 226 -16.90 20.52 13.55
CA TRP A 226 -15.68 19.75 13.57
C TRP A 226 -14.88 19.94 14.85
N LYS A 227 -14.68 21.20 15.28
CA LYS A 227 -13.96 21.50 16.53
C LYS A 227 -14.58 20.83 17.75
N ALA A 228 -15.92 20.83 17.83
CA ALA A 228 -16.63 20.16 18.90
C ALA A 228 -16.42 18.64 18.88
N ARG A 229 -16.45 18.02 17.70
CA ARG A 229 -16.27 16.57 17.55
C ARG A 229 -14.85 16.10 17.88
N VAL A 230 -13.82 16.90 17.59
CA VAL A 230 -12.42 16.52 17.84
C VAL A 230 -11.87 17.04 19.17
N ALA A 231 -12.71 17.65 20.03
CA ALA A 231 -12.29 18.26 21.29
C ALA A 231 -11.56 17.25 22.21
N ASP A 232 -12.08 16.03 22.28
CA ASP A 232 -11.57 14.95 23.15
C ASP A 232 -10.51 14.06 22.49
N TYR A 233 -10.03 14.43 21.29
CA TYR A 233 -8.97 13.67 20.64
C TYR A 233 -7.64 13.79 21.38
N PRO A 234 -6.72 12.80 21.26
CA PRO A 234 -5.45 12.80 21.97
C PRO A 234 -4.69 14.12 21.83
N GLN A 235 -4.23 14.68 22.96
CA GLN A 235 -3.54 15.98 22.99
C GLN A 235 -2.12 15.89 22.43
N ASN A 236 -1.54 14.70 22.40
CA ASN A 236 -0.23 14.42 21.83
C ASN A 236 -0.27 14.13 20.31
N TRP A 237 -1.44 14.24 19.68
CA TRP A 237 -1.61 14.15 18.24
C TRP A 237 -1.75 15.55 17.61
N ILE A 238 -1.30 15.68 16.38
CA ILE A 238 -1.63 16.82 15.51
C ILE A 238 -3.00 16.50 14.91
N VAL A 239 -4.03 17.23 15.34
CA VAL A 239 -5.41 17.03 14.87
C VAL A 239 -5.79 18.23 14.01
N ALA A 240 -6.15 17.96 12.76
CA ALA A 240 -6.41 18.98 11.76
C ALA A 240 -7.58 18.61 10.83
N ALA A 241 -8.20 19.63 10.25
CA ALA A 241 -9.04 19.49 9.07
C ALA A 241 -8.26 19.89 7.81
N ALA A 242 -8.54 19.25 6.68
CA ALA A 242 -7.94 19.60 5.40
C ALA A 242 -8.92 19.40 4.25
N GLU A 243 -9.09 20.46 3.42
CA GLU A 243 -9.92 20.42 2.21
C GLU A 243 -9.13 19.85 1.02
N GLY A 244 -9.84 19.30 0.03
CA GLY A 244 -9.24 18.81 -1.22
C GLY A 244 -8.42 17.53 -1.12
N THR A 245 -8.44 16.86 0.02
CA THR A 245 -7.69 15.62 0.24
C THR A 245 -8.19 14.46 -0.62
N ASP A 246 -9.46 14.45 -1.02
CA ASP A 246 -10.08 13.39 -1.83
C ASP A 246 -9.46 13.23 -3.22
N GLN A 247 -8.89 14.29 -3.77
CA GLN A 247 -8.25 14.26 -5.08
C GLN A 247 -6.77 13.85 -5.01
N LEU A 248 -6.17 13.96 -3.83
CA LEU A 248 -4.73 13.78 -3.61
C LEU A 248 -4.38 12.46 -2.95
N PHE A 249 -5.29 11.94 -2.09
CA PHE A 249 -5.01 10.75 -1.30
C PHE A 249 -5.96 9.61 -1.67
N ASP A 250 -5.40 8.45 -1.86
CA ASP A 250 -6.17 7.22 -1.97
C ASP A 250 -6.69 6.80 -0.59
N ARG A 251 -7.98 7.00 -0.37
CA ARG A 251 -8.68 6.68 0.88
C ARG A 251 -9.80 5.65 0.69
N ARG A 252 -9.68 4.81 -0.33
CA ARG A 252 -10.69 3.77 -0.61
C ARG A 252 -10.82 2.71 0.48
N VAL A 253 -9.75 2.48 1.26
CA VAL A 253 -9.78 1.58 2.44
C VAL A 253 -9.96 2.45 3.69
N LYS A 254 -10.93 2.09 4.53
CA LYS A 254 -11.21 2.78 5.79
C LYS A 254 -11.00 1.82 6.98
N PRO A 255 -10.39 2.31 8.05
CA PRO A 255 -9.69 3.58 8.18
C PRO A 255 -8.44 3.67 7.30
N SER A 256 -8.11 4.87 6.82
CA SER A 256 -6.98 5.12 5.92
C SER A 256 -5.76 5.61 6.65
N PHE A 257 -4.62 4.94 6.44
CA PHE A 257 -3.35 5.30 7.05
C PHE A 257 -2.26 5.46 6.01
N TYR A 258 -1.35 6.42 6.28
CA TYR A 258 -0.09 6.60 5.56
C TYR A 258 1.05 6.66 6.56
N TYR A 259 2.03 5.78 6.42
CA TYR A 259 3.24 5.79 7.22
C TYR A 259 4.39 6.36 6.40
N LEU A 260 5.03 7.42 6.94
CA LEU A 260 6.04 8.19 6.23
C LEU A 260 7.36 8.17 6.99
N ASN A 261 8.45 8.28 6.25
CA ASN A 261 9.76 8.56 6.83
C ASN A 261 9.95 10.06 7.13
N ARG A 262 11.15 10.42 7.62
CA ARG A 262 11.56 11.78 7.92
C ARG A 262 11.40 12.74 6.74
N ASP A 263 11.67 12.27 5.53
CA ASP A 263 11.64 13.07 4.30
C ASP A 263 10.24 13.14 3.67
N LYS A 264 9.20 12.67 4.39
CA LYS A 264 7.82 12.63 3.92
C LYS A 264 7.58 11.67 2.75
N ILE A 265 8.46 10.67 2.59
CA ILE A 265 8.27 9.59 1.61
C ILE A 265 7.33 8.55 2.21
N ILE A 266 6.35 8.13 1.44
CA ILE A 266 5.39 7.10 1.81
C ILE A 266 6.11 5.75 1.89
N LEU A 267 6.19 5.18 3.08
CA LEU A 267 6.76 3.84 3.32
C LEU A 267 5.69 2.75 3.17
N SER A 268 4.47 3.05 3.58
CA SER A 268 3.31 2.17 3.41
C SER A 268 2.01 2.97 3.54
N LYS A 269 0.93 2.41 3.00
CA LYS A 269 -0.42 2.94 3.10
C LYS A 269 -1.42 1.79 3.24
N THR A 270 -2.67 2.11 3.57
CA THR A 270 -3.77 1.14 3.68
C THR A 270 -3.55 0.03 4.71
N LEU A 271 -2.71 0.28 5.72
CA LEU A 271 -2.52 -0.64 6.82
C LEU A 271 -3.74 -0.61 7.75
N VAL A 272 -4.14 -1.77 8.27
CA VAL A 272 -5.13 -1.81 9.35
C VAL A 272 -4.46 -1.44 10.68
N ALA A 273 -5.23 -0.89 11.63
CA ALA A 273 -4.70 -0.40 12.90
C ALA A 273 -3.90 -1.48 13.67
N ASP A 274 -4.34 -2.73 13.65
CA ASP A 274 -3.66 -3.83 14.34
C ASP A 274 -2.26 -4.11 13.74
N ASN A 275 -2.11 -4.05 12.42
CA ASN A 275 -0.82 -4.21 11.77
C ASN A 275 0.14 -3.04 12.07
N LEU A 276 -0.40 -1.82 12.18
CA LEU A 276 0.38 -0.65 12.59
C LEU A 276 0.90 -0.80 14.01
N ILE A 277 0.05 -1.20 14.95
CA ILE A 277 0.42 -1.44 16.35
C ILE A 277 1.52 -2.50 16.44
N GLU A 278 1.39 -3.59 15.70
CA GLU A 278 2.42 -4.63 15.67
C GLU A 278 3.74 -4.11 15.08
N ALA A 279 3.69 -3.34 13.99
CA ALA A 279 4.88 -2.71 13.41
C ALA A 279 5.55 -1.75 14.41
N PHE A 280 4.80 -0.90 15.12
CA PHE A 280 5.33 -0.03 16.16
C PHE A 280 5.93 -0.80 17.34
N ARG A 281 5.33 -1.91 17.73
CA ARG A 281 5.87 -2.82 18.76
C ARG A 281 7.22 -3.40 18.34
N MET A 282 7.35 -3.84 17.09
CA MET A 282 8.62 -4.34 16.56
C MET A 282 9.70 -3.26 16.52
N VAL A 283 9.37 -2.04 16.07
CA VAL A 283 10.30 -0.89 16.06
C VAL A 283 10.79 -0.59 17.47
N ARG A 284 9.89 -0.47 18.44
CA ARG A 284 10.22 -0.22 19.85
C ARG A 284 11.15 -1.30 20.41
N ASN A 285 10.82 -2.56 20.19
CA ASN A 285 11.63 -3.69 20.70
C ASN A 285 13.03 -3.71 20.08
N SER A 286 13.16 -3.38 18.80
CA SER A 286 14.44 -3.24 18.11
C SER A 286 15.28 -2.11 18.71
N GLN A 287 14.69 -0.93 18.93
CA GLN A 287 15.36 0.22 19.53
C GLN A 287 15.81 -0.05 20.96
N ASN A 288 15.00 -0.73 21.77
CA ASN A 288 15.38 -1.11 23.14
C ASN A 288 16.59 -2.05 23.12
N ARG A 289 16.61 -3.07 22.26
CA ARG A 289 17.77 -3.98 22.12
C ARG A 289 19.04 -3.22 21.74
N ILE A 290 18.98 -2.32 20.77
CA ILE A 290 20.13 -1.49 20.35
C ILE A 290 20.63 -0.62 21.51
N ARG A 291 19.73 -0.05 22.31
CA ARG A 291 20.07 0.78 23.48
C ARG A 291 20.77 -0.07 24.55
N GLU A 292 20.20 -1.23 24.91
CA GLU A 292 20.78 -2.16 25.89
C GLU A 292 22.17 -2.63 25.49
N GLU A 293 22.36 -2.95 24.21
CA GLU A 293 23.67 -3.36 23.70
C GLU A 293 24.70 -2.22 23.76
N ARG A 294 24.31 -0.99 23.40
CA ARG A 294 25.16 0.20 23.53
C ARG A 294 25.54 0.47 24.99
N GLU A 295 24.62 0.32 25.92
CA GLU A 295 24.91 0.49 27.36
C GLU A 295 25.84 -0.60 27.85
N ARG A 296 25.65 -1.86 27.45
CA ARG A 296 26.56 -2.97 27.78
C ARG A 296 27.97 -2.68 27.27
N LEU A 297 28.14 -2.29 26.02
CA LEU A 297 29.43 -1.95 25.44
C LEU A 297 30.11 -0.78 26.16
N LYS A 298 29.36 0.23 26.58
CA LYS A 298 29.90 1.34 27.38
C LYS A 298 30.40 0.86 28.74
N GLN A 299 29.64 0.00 29.41
CA GLN A 299 30.05 -0.55 30.71
C GLN A 299 31.29 -1.44 30.59
N GLU A 300 31.38 -2.27 29.54
CA GLU A 300 32.56 -3.08 29.26
C GLU A 300 33.82 -2.21 28.99
N ALA A 301 33.66 -1.15 28.20
CA ALA A 301 34.74 -0.19 27.91
C ALA A 301 35.19 0.55 29.17
N LEU A 302 34.25 0.93 30.07
CA LEU A 302 34.62 1.53 31.37
C LEU A 302 35.41 0.57 32.25
N LYS A 303 34.95 -0.68 32.38
CA LYS A 303 35.68 -1.71 33.14
C LYS A 303 37.09 -1.97 32.60
N GLN A 304 37.24 -2.01 31.28
CA GLN A 304 38.57 -2.16 30.67
C GLN A 304 39.51 -0.98 31.00
N ARG A 305 38.99 0.25 30.94
CA ARG A 305 39.76 1.46 31.30
C ARG A 305 40.20 1.42 32.79
N GLU A 306 39.31 1.04 33.68
CA GLU A 306 39.64 0.89 35.12
C GLU A 306 40.69 -0.18 35.36
N MET A 307 40.64 -1.30 34.65
CA MET A 307 41.65 -2.35 34.75
C MET A 307 43.01 -1.88 34.24
N LEU A 308 43.09 -1.17 33.14
CA LEU A 308 44.32 -0.60 32.60
C LEU A 308 44.93 0.44 33.56
N GLN A 309 44.14 1.32 34.15
CA GLN A 309 44.60 2.32 35.14
C GLN A 309 45.15 1.65 36.41
N LYS A 310 44.57 0.52 36.84
CA LYS A 310 45.10 -0.24 38.00
C LYS A 310 46.42 -0.95 37.69
N GLN A 311 46.70 -1.31 36.47
CA GLN A 311 47.96 -1.90 36.02
C GLN A 311 49.09 -0.88 35.86
N GLU A 312 48.75 0.39 35.62
CA GLU A 312 49.73 1.50 35.45
C GLU A 312 50.13 2.15 36.81
N GLN A 313 49.51 1.80 37.93
CA GLN A 313 49.95 2.28 39.24
C GLN A 313 51.20 1.51 39.70
N PRO A 314 52.34 2.19 39.86
CA PRO A 314 53.56 1.51 40.34
C PRO A 314 53.34 0.98 41.77
N MET A 315 53.72 -0.27 41.99
CA MET A 315 53.80 -0.82 43.34
C MET A 315 54.84 0.01 44.15
N ASN A 316 54.34 0.83 45.08
CA ASN A 316 55.17 1.45 46.12
C ASN A 316 55.48 0.46 47.23
#